data_024a85c8a98133f7d372994417b577fb
#
_entry.id   024a85c8a98133f7d372994417b577fb
#
_cell.length_a   1.000
_cell.length_b   1.000
_cell.length_c   1.000
_cell.angle_alpha   90.00
_cell.angle_beta   90.00
_cell.angle_gamma   90.00
#
_symmetry.space_group_name_H-M   'P 1'
#
loop_
_entity.id
_entity.type
_entity.pdbx_description
1 polymer ?
#
loop_
_entity_poly.entity_id
_entity_poly.type
_entity_poly.pdbx_seq_one_letter_code
_entity_poly.pdbx_strand_id
1 'polypeptide(L)'
;MFLFTVVLLPVLSGAGLAADDPSYRRTDPVTGQQLRCKSCPPGTRLGSHCTSSRETDCVACGPGLFTEFWNYIPNCLRCGACSDHQRVVRPCNGTLNTVCECEAGFFWDQHFCRRHSECKPGHGVKASGTPHRDTVCKLCADGHFADIRKTHAACVTHSACKTDEQLVLPGSRWHDNVCATCDHLTQKELVDLFKPVLSGLQIQYGTPTERLQKLVNRRLRRKRFGKRAALRRAEGPWQRLQLWSDKTSEEAPLNLPSICPSYNLADRIARKILRFLHRCNSTALVTL
;
A
#
# COMPACT_ATOMS: atom_id res chain seq x y z
N MET A 1 -23.13 25.40 -60.80
CA MET A 1 -22.74 24.19 -61.56
C MET A 1 -21.29 23.90 -61.16
N PHE A 2 -21.05 23.08 -60.10
CA PHE A 2 -19.70 22.68 -59.70
C PHE A 2 -19.50 21.22 -60.10
N LEU A 3 -18.57 21.04 -61.05
CA LEU A 3 -18.13 19.71 -61.49
C LEU A 3 -17.23 19.11 -60.42
N PHE A 4 -17.67 18.02 -59.77
CA PHE A 4 -16.83 17.18 -58.92
C PHE A 4 -16.05 16.19 -59.80
N THR A 5 -14.78 16.42 -59.97
CA THR A 5 -13.84 15.47 -60.59
C THR A 5 -13.49 14.38 -59.53
N VAL A 6 -14.05 13.19 -59.72
CA VAL A 6 -13.67 11.99 -58.94
C VAL A 6 -12.33 11.49 -59.46
N VAL A 7 -11.29 11.69 -58.67
CA VAL A 7 -9.96 11.11 -58.93
C VAL A 7 -9.98 9.67 -58.40
N LEU A 8 -10.08 8.68 -59.27
CA LEU A 8 -9.87 7.26 -58.97
C LEU A 8 -8.37 7.04 -58.78
N LEU A 9 -7.95 6.91 -57.48
CA LEU A 9 -6.62 6.42 -57.13
C LEU A 9 -6.56 4.90 -57.40
N PRO A 10 -5.53 4.38 -58.12
CA PRO A 10 -5.36 2.94 -58.29
C PRO A 10 -4.99 2.32 -56.94
N VAL A 11 -5.79 1.33 -56.50
CA VAL A 11 -5.45 0.45 -55.40
C VAL A 11 -4.27 -0.40 -55.87
N LEU A 12 -3.08 -0.01 -55.46
CA LEU A 12 -1.89 -0.86 -55.55
C LEU A 12 -2.11 -2.07 -54.66
N SER A 13 -2.52 -3.18 -55.24
CA SER A 13 -2.49 -4.50 -54.63
C SER A 13 -1.04 -4.79 -54.28
N GLY A 14 -0.62 -4.51 -53.02
CA GLY A 14 0.67 -4.91 -52.52
C GLY A 14 0.76 -6.45 -52.50
N ALA A 15 1.46 -7.00 -53.49
CA ALA A 15 1.92 -8.36 -53.37
C ALA A 15 2.74 -8.46 -52.09
N GLY A 16 2.22 -9.17 -51.08
CA GLY A 16 2.94 -9.45 -49.83
C GLY A 16 4.24 -10.14 -50.19
N LEU A 17 5.36 -9.48 -49.99
CA LEU A 17 6.66 -10.15 -50.01
C LEU A 17 6.60 -11.20 -48.91
N ALA A 18 6.52 -12.49 -49.29
CA ALA A 18 6.71 -13.59 -48.37
C ALA A 18 8.08 -13.38 -47.75
N ALA A 19 8.13 -13.00 -46.48
CA ALA A 19 9.40 -12.91 -45.76
C ALA A 19 10.02 -14.28 -45.74
N ASP A 20 11.19 -14.44 -46.37
CA ASP A 20 11.95 -15.68 -46.34
C ASP A 20 12.13 -16.13 -44.87
N ASP A 21 11.89 -17.40 -44.60
CA ASP A 21 12.11 -17.97 -43.27
C ASP A 21 13.54 -17.68 -42.79
N PRO A 22 13.71 -17.26 -41.50
CA PRO A 22 15.02 -17.01 -40.95
C PRO A 22 15.97 -18.20 -41.15
N SER A 23 17.20 -17.91 -41.51
CA SER A 23 18.19 -18.94 -41.84
C SER A 23 19.54 -18.64 -41.20
N TYR A 24 20.36 -19.66 -40.96
CA TYR A 24 21.72 -19.56 -40.43
C TYR A 24 22.73 -20.20 -41.35
N ARG A 25 23.98 -19.75 -41.32
CA ARG A 25 25.09 -20.33 -42.10
C ARG A 25 25.82 -21.37 -41.27
N ARG A 26 26.21 -22.45 -41.96
CA ARG A 26 26.97 -23.56 -41.38
C ARG A 26 27.94 -24.14 -42.39
N THR A 27 29.12 -24.56 -41.94
CA THR A 27 30.03 -25.37 -42.75
C THR A 27 29.70 -26.84 -42.54
N ASP A 28 29.48 -27.59 -43.62
CA ASP A 28 29.29 -29.03 -43.55
C ASP A 28 30.61 -29.67 -43.09
N PRO A 29 30.62 -30.42 -41.97
CA PRO A 29 31.84 -30.98 -41.41
C PRO A 29 32.43 -32.11 -42.28
N VAL A 30 31.65 -32.69 -43.20
CA VAL A 30 32.09 -33.79 -44.08
C VAL A 30 32.65 -33.26 -45.39
N THR A 31 31.96 -32.29 -45.99
CA THR A 31 32.30 -31.79 -47.34
C THR A 31 33.09 -30.47 -47.34
N GLY A 32 33.11 -29.75 -46.19
CA GLY A 32 33.64 -28.39 -46.06
C GLY A 32 32.81 -27.30 -46.76
N GLN A 33 31.65 -27.65 -47.34
CA GLN A 33 30.80 -26.74 -48.09
C GLN A 33 30.05 -25.80 -47.14
N GLN A 34 29.87 -24.55 -47.53
CA GLN A 34 29.03 -23.56 -46.83
C GLN A 34 27.55 -23.80 -47.18
N LEU A 35 26.77 -24.13 -46.16
CA LEU A 35 25.33 -24.37 -46.26
C LEU A 35 24.55 -23.23 -45.63
N ARG A 36 23.36 -22.93 -46.19
CA ARG A 36 22.37 -22.04 -45.59
C ARG A 36 21.18 -22.87 -45.12
N CYS A 37 21.09 -23.09 -43.82
CA CYS A 37 20.05 -23.88 -43.17
C CYS A 37 18.90 -23.02 -42.68
N LYS A 38 17.66 -23.51 -42.82
CA LYS A 38 16.50 -22.88 -42.19
C LYS A 38 16.60 -22.95 -40.67
N SER A 39 16.25 -21.86 -39.98
CA SER A 39 16.10 -21.89 -38.53
C SER A 39 14.82 -22.59 -38.11
N CYS A 40 14.77 -23.09 -36.88
CA CYS A 40 13.60 -23.70 -36.30
C CYS A 40 12.60 -22.63 -35.80
N PRO A 41 11.29 -22.77 -36.05
CA PRO A 41 10.29 -21.81 -35.61
C PRO A 41 10.09 -21.84 -34.10
N PRO A 42 9.46 -20.78 -33.53
CA PRO A 42 9.05 -20.77 -32.12
C PRO A 42 8.31 -22.06 -31.74
N GLY A 43 8.54 -22.52 -30.51
CA GLY A 43 8.00 -23.80 -30.00
C GLY A 43 8.80 -25.03 -30.39
N THR A 44 9.90 -24.87 -31.15
CA THR A 44 10.75 -25.96 -31.58
C THR A 44 12.22 -25.68 -31.30
N ARG A 45 13.03 -26.72 -31.26
CA ARG A 45 14.49 -26.70 -31.18
C ARG A 45 15.14 -27.41 -32.34
N LEU A 46 16.41 -27.20 -32.51
CA LEU A 46 17.20 -27.96 -33.46
C LEU A 46 17.28 -29.44 -33.06
N GLY A 47 16.84 -30.33 -33.90
CA GLY A 47 17.07 -31.76 -33.83
C GLY A 47 18.35 -32.16 -34.56
N SER A 48 18.45 -31.84 -35.85
CA SER A 48 19.66 -31.99 -36.64
C SER A 48 19.80 -30.86 -37.66
N HIS A 49 21.06 -30.52 -37.98
CA HIS A 49 21.36 -29.49 -38.95
C HIS A 49 21.03 -29.96 -40.38
N CYS A 50 20.81 -29.03 -41.28
CA CYS A 50 20.65 -29.30 -42.69
C CYS A 50 21.95 -29.88 -43.31
N THR A 51 21.81 -30.64 -44.36
CA THR A 51 22.87 -31.12 -45.24
C THR A 51 22.63 -30.64 -46.66
N SER A 52 23.49 -30.98 -47.62
CA SER A 52 23.26 -30.69 -49.04
C SER A 52 22.01 -31.34 -49.63
N SER A 53 21.50 -32.40 -48.99
CA SER A 53 20.34 -33.20 -49.46
C SER A 53 19.16 -33.25 -48.48
N ARG A 54 19.27 -32.66 -47.28
CA ARG A 54 18.24 -32.69 -46.23
C ARG A 54 18.12 -31.35 -45.55
N GLU A 55 16.89 -30.89 -45.33
CA GLU A 55 16.60 -29.65 -44.58
C GLU A 55 16.91 -29.83 -43.09
N THR A 56 16.88 -28.69 -42.36
CA THR A 56 16.98 -28.65 -40.91
C THR A 56 15.83 -29.44 -40.28
N ASP A 57 16.16 -30.35 -39.38
CA ASP A 57 15.18 -31.08 -38.59
C ASP A 57 14.89 -30.30 -37.29
N CYS A 58 13.62 -30.00 -37.05
CA CYS A 58 13.18 -29.24 -35.88
C CYS A 58 12.24 -30.11 -35.04
N VAL A 59 12.52 -30.16 -33.73
CA VAL A 59 11.79 -31.01 -32.78
C VAL A 59 11.00 -30.10 -31.82
N ALA A 60 9.72 -30.39 -31.59
CA ALA A 60 8.85 -29.64 -30.69
C ALA A 60 9.41 -29.61 -29.25
N CYS A 61 9.23 -28.49 -28.58
CA CYS A 61 9.51 -28.37 -27.16
C CYS A 61 8.52 -29.22 -26.34
N GLY A 62 9.04 -29.98 -25.41
CA GLY A 62 8.23 -30.81 -24.50
C GLY A 62 7.54 -29.94 -23.42
N PRO A 63 6.71 -30.57 -22.57
CA PRO A 63 6.04 -29.86 -21.47
C PRO A 63 7.03 -29.14 -20.56
N GLY A 64 6.70 -27.91 -20.16
CA GLY A 64 7.56 -27.10 -19.31
C GLY A 64 8.78 -26.48 -20.00
N LEU A 65 8.85 -26.56 -21.32
CA LEU A 65 9.91 -25.98 -22.14
C LEU A 65 9.32 -25.11 -23.26
N PHE A 66 10.10 -24.11 -23.69
CA PHE A 66 9.68 -23.16 -24.73
C PHE A 66 10.85 -22.68 -25.58
N THR A 67 10.54 -22.10 -26.75
CA THR A 67 11.40 -21.21 -27.53
C THR A 67 10.54 -20.11 -28.11
N GLU A 68 10.92 -18.86 -27.88
CA GLU A 68 10.10 -17.70 -28.25
C GLU A 68 10.39 -17.19 -29.67
N PHE A 69 11.60 -17.44 -30.17
CA PHE A 69 12.08 -16.88 -31.43
C PHE A 69 12.57 -18.02 -32.36
N TRP A 70 12.69 -17.70 -33.65
CA TRP A 70 13.39 -18.54 -34.61
C TRP A 70 14.80 -18.82 -34.11
N ASN A 71 15.20 -20.10 -34.14
CA ASN A 71 16.41 -20.54 -33.49
C ASN A 71 17.08 -21.69 -34.17
N TYR A 72 18.28 -22.02 -33.70
CA TYR A 72 19.03 -23.27 -34.01
C TYR A 72 19.72 -23.81 -32.75
N ILE A 73 19.11 -23.61 -31.60
CA ILE A 73 19.61 -24.09 -30.30
C ILE A 73 19.27 -25.58 -30.12
N PRO A 74 20.17 -26.37 -29.49
CA PRO A 74 19.97 -27.80 -29.33
C PRO A 74 18.93 -28.16 -28.25
N ASN A 75 18.60 -27.25 -27.36
CA ASN A 75 17.66 -27.46 -26.25
C ASN A 75 16.68 -26.30 -26.12
N CYS A 76 15.40 -26.62 -25.86
CA CYS A 76 14.42 -25.63 -25.47
C CYS A 76 14.75 -25.04 -24.07
N LEU A 77 14.31 -23.85 -23.85
CA LEU A 77 14.46 -23.13 -22.56
C LEU A 77 13.41 -23.63 -21.55
N ARG A 78 13.77 -23.69 -20.29
CA ARG A 78 12.81 -24.03 -19.23
C ARG A 78 11.88 -22.87 -18.97
N CYS A 79 10.59 -23.18 -18.79
CA CYS A 79 9.62 -22.20 -18.33
C CYS A 79 10.02 -21.60 -16.98
N GLY A 80 9.94 -20.28 -16.87
CA GLY A 80 10.13 -19.58 -15.61
C GLY A 80 9.03 -19.91 -14.61
N ALA A 81 9.37 -19.92 -13.33
CA ALA A 81 8.44 -19.97 -12.22
C ALA A 81 8.31 -18.57 -11.60
N CYS A 82 7.10 -18.22 -11.16
CA CYS A 82 6.89 -17.00 -10.41
C CYS A 82 7.49 -17.12 -8.99
N SER A 83 8.12 -16.08 -8.53
CA SER A 83 8.71 -16.00 -7.20
C SER A 83 7.69 -15.54 -6.15
N ASP A 84 8.15 -15.36 -4.89
CA ASP A 84 7.30 -14.93 -3.78
C ASP A 84 6.56 -13.63 -4.11
N HIS A 85 5.29 -13.57 -3.72
CA HIS A 85 4.38 -12.46 -3.97
C HIS A 85 4.13 -12.13 -5.45
N GLN A 86 4.39 -13.09 -6.34
CA GLN A 86 4.01 -13.02 -7.73
C GLN A 86 2.87 -13.98 -8.06
N ARG A 87 2.01 -13.58 -8.99
CA ARG A 87 0.98 -14.41 -9.60
C ARG A 87 1.29 -14.65 -11.07
N VAL A 88 0.86 -15.76 -11.57
CA VAL A 88 0.94 -16.06 -13.00
C VAL A 88 -0.13 -15.24 -13.74
N VAL A 89 0.29 -14.38 -14.66
CA VAL A 89 -0.58 -13.62 -15.56
C VAL A 89 -0.84 -14.41 -16.83
N ARG A 90 0.22 -15.02 -17.34
CA ARG A 90 0.14 -15.90 -18.51
C ARG A 90 1.01 -17.15 -18.26
N PRO A 91 0.42 -18.34 -18.32
CA PRO A 91 1.18 -19.57 -18.19
C PRO A 91 2.13 -19.76 -19.38
N CYS A 92 3.22 -20.46 -19.13
CA CYS A 92 4.12 -20.91 -20.18
C CYS A 92 3.41 -21.83 -21.15
N ASN A 93 3.78 -21.71 -22.42
CA ASN A 93 3.41 -22.65 -23.46
C ASN A 93 4.67 -22.95 -24.35
N GLY A 94 4.56 -23.78 -25.35
CA GLY A 94 5.73 -24.12 -26.18
C GLY A 94 6.42 -22.91 -26.84
N THR A 95 5.73 -21.78 -27.03
CA THR A 95 6.23 -20.60 -27.75
C THR A 95 6.49 -19.37 -26.84
N LEU A 96 6.00 -19.36 -25.61
CA LEU A 96 6.09 -18.22 -24.71
C LEU A 96 6.45 -18.66 -23.29
N ASN A 97 7.30 -17.87 -22.64
CA ASN A 97 7.64 -18.08 -21.23
C ASN A 97 6.47 -17.70 -20.30
N THR A 98 6.52 -18.18 -19.06
CA THR A 98 5.64 -17.71 -17.98
C THR A 98 5.79 -16.22 -17.80
N VAL A 99 4.67 -15.49 -17.71
CA VAL A 99 4.65 -14.07 -17.35
C VAL A 99 4.10 -13.95 -15.95
N CYS A 100 4.88 -13.34 -15.08
CA CYS A 100 4.55 -13.09 -13.69
C CYS A 100 4.31 -11.60 -13.44
N GLU A 101 3.46 -11.31 -12.48
CA GLU A 101 3.17 -9.96 -11.98
C GLU A 101 3.07 -9.99 -10.46
N CYS A 102 3.43 -8.90 -9.78
CA CYS A 102 3.26 -8.82 -8.33
C CYS A 102 1.78 -8.92 -7.94
N GLU A 103 1.52 -9.62 -6.83
CA GLU A 103 0.19 -9.73 -6.22
C GLU A 103 -0.32 -8.36 -5.73
N ALA A 104 -1.62 -8.28 -5.44
CA ALA A 104 -2.22 -7.08 -4.85
C ALA A 104 -1.50 -6.71 -3.54
N GLY A 105 -1.18 -5.43 -3.37
CA GLY A 105 -0.43 -4.92 -2.21
C GLY A 105 1.09 -4.93 -2.39
N PHE A 106 1.59 -5.38 -3.55
CA PHE A 106 3.01 -5.43 -3.87
C PHE A 106 3.30 -4.75 -5.22
N PHE A 107 4.53 -4.29 -5.42
CA PHE A 107 5.04 -3.75 -6.67
C PHE A 107 6.43 -4.29 -6.96
N TRP A 108 6.79 -4.34 -8.25
CA TRP A 108 8.11 -4.78 -8.71
C TRP A 108 9.19 -3.75 -8.40
N ASP A 109 10.15 -4.12 -7.56
CA ASP A 109 11.30 -3.29 -7.20
C ASP A 109 12.58 -4.00 -7.64
N GLN A 110 13.02 -3.70 -8.85
CA GLN A 110 14.24 -4.22 -9.50
C GLN A 110 14.31 -5.75 -9.63
N HIS A 111 14.21 -6.51 -8.53
CA HIS A 111 14.46 -7.96 -8.51
C HIS A 111 13.38 -8.78 -7.79
N PHE A 112 12.50 -8.15 -7.03
CA PHE A 112 11.46 -8.83 -6.24
C PHE A 112 10.22 -7.96 -6.03
N CYS A 113 9.12 -8.60 -5.64
CA CYS A 113 7.91 -7.90 -5.26
C CYS A 113 8.04 -7.36 -3.84
N ARG A 114 7.90 -6.05 -3.69
CA ARG A 114 7.96 -5.32 -2.44
C ARG A 114 6.57 -4.81 -2.06
N ARG A 115 6.24 -4.85 -0.78
CA ARG A 115 4.98 -4.31 -0.27
C ARG A 115 4.88 -2.81 -0.54
N HIS A 116 3.70 -2.34 -0.94
CA HIS A 116 3.44 -0.91 -1.11
C HIS A 116 3.71 -0.13 0.16
N SER A 117 4.28 1.05 -0.02
CA SER A 117 4.53 1.99 1.06
C SER A 117 3.22 2.49 1.67
N GLU A 118 3.18 2.57 2.99
CA GLU A 118 2.11 3.19 3.75
C GLU A 118 2.36 4.68 3.91
N CYS A 119 1.30 5.49 3.77
CA CYS A 119 1.40 6.92 3.96
C CYS A 119 1.56 7.27 5.44
N LYS A 120 2.51 8.16 5.75
CA LYS A 120 2.73 8.66 7.10
C LYS A 120 1.56 9.53 7.57
N PRO A 121 1.37 9.72 8.89
CA PRO A 121 0.37 10.64 9.43
C PRO A 121 0.42 12.01 8.75
N GLY A 122 -0.75 12.54 8.39
CA GLY A 122 -0.85 13.81 7.67
C GLY A 122 -0.52 13.76 6.18
N HIS A 123 -0.22 12.58 5.65
CA HIS A 123 -0.04 12.34 4.22
C HIS A 123 -1.11 11.38 3.73
N GLY A 124 -1.80 11.77 2.66
CA GLY A 124 -2.76 10.90 1.98
C GLY A 124 -2.20 10.36 0.67
N VAL A 125 -2.82 9.31 0.15
CA VAL A 125 -2.48 8.72 -1.14
C VAL A 125 -2.77 9.71 -2.25
N LYS A 126 -1.75 10.06 -3.03
CA LYS A 126 -1.86 10.84 -4.28
C LYS A 126 -2.11 9.92 -5.47
N ALA A 127 -1.41 8.79 -5.51
CA ALA A 127 -1.59 7.73 -6.50
C ALA A 127 -1.47 6.38 -5.80
N SER A 128 -2.45 5.52 -6.03
CA SER A 128 -2.44 4.15 -5.50
C SER A 128 -1.31 3.35 -6.13
N GLY A 129 -0.74 2.46 -5.34
CA GLY A 129 0.23 1.50 -5.83
C GLY A 129 -0.37 0.57 -6.89
N THR A 130 0.48 0.11 -7.79
CA THR A 130 0.18 -0.86 -8.85
C THR A 130 1.22 -1.98 -8.79
N PRO A 131 1.05 -3.10 -9.51
CA PRO A 131 2.09 -4.14 -9.55
C PRO A 131 3.47 -3.65 -10.04
N HIS A 132 3.53 -2.47 -10.67
CA HIS A 132 4.75 -1.92 -11.27
C HIS A 132 5.26 -0.65 -10.59
N ARG A 133 4.47 -0.05 -9.68
CA ARG A 133 4.81 1.23 -9.03
C ARG A 133 4.34 1.25 -7.59
N ASP A 134 5.17 1.83 -6.73
CA ASP A 134 4.80 2.05 -5.34
C ASP A 134 3.70 3.10 -5.16
N THR A 135 3.06 3.09 -3.98
CA THR A 135 2.13 4.13 -3.55
C THR A 135 2.85 5.48 -3.45
N VAL A 136 2.25 6.50 -4.04
CA VAL A 136 2.73 7.88 -3.91
C VAL A 136 1.90 8.63 -2.89
N CYS A 137 2.54 9.10 -1.83
CA CYS A 137 1.91 9.89 -0.77
C CYS A 137 2.15 11.39 -0.97
N LYS A 138 1.20 12.22 -0.55
CA LYS A 138 1.33 13.68 -0.49
C LYS A 138 0.93 14.21 0.87
N LEU A 139 1.57 15.28 1.34
CA LEU A 139 1.12 16.02 2.52
C LEU A 139 -0.29 16.58 2.28
N CYS A 140 -1.19 16.41 3.24
CA CYS A 140 -2.52 16.99 3.17
C CYS A 140 -2.44 18.52 3.25
N ALA A 141 -3.23 19.19 2.42
CA ALA A 141 -3.38 20.67 2.46
C ALA A 141 -4.05 21.10 3.76
N ASP A 142 -4.00 22.39 4.03
CA ASP A 142 -4.73 22.97 5.17
C ASP A 142 -6.24 22.73 4.98
N GLY A 143 -6.95 22.47 6.06
CA GLY A 143 -8.36 22.08 6.02
C GLY A 143 -8.63 20.62 5.61
N HIS A 144 -7.58 19.82 5.38
CA HIS A 144 -7.68 18.40 5.01
C HIS A 144 -6.87 17.53 5.95
N PHE A 145 -7.26 16.27 6.06
CA PHE A 145 -6.53 15.28 6.85
C PHE A 145 -6.51 13.90 6.17
N ALA A 146 -5.56 13.08 6.56
CA ALA A 146 -5.56 11.65 6.28
C ALA A 146 -5.62 10.90 7.62
N ASP A 147 -6.67 10.08 7.78
CA ASP A 147 -6.86 9.30 9.01
C ASP A 147 -5.70 8.32 9.18
N ILE A 148 -5.02 8.44 10.29
CA ILE A 148 -3.86 7.62 10.65
C ILE A 148 -4.14 6.11 10.67
N ARG A 149 -5.40 5.72 10.84
CA ARG A 149 -5.83 4.31 10.82
C ARG A 149 -6.05 3.78 9.41
N LYS A 150 -6.01 4.66 8.41
CA LYS A 150 -6.24 4.36 6.99
C LYS A 150 -5.02 4.77 6.17
N THR A 151 -3.93 4.02 6.33
CA THR A 151 -2.63 4.31 5.71
C THR A 151 -2.65 4.39 4.18
N HIS A 152 -3.73 3.91 3.56
CA HIS A 152 -3.96 3.94 2.11
C HIS A 152 -5.09 4.90 1.68
N ALA A 153 -5.55 5.79 2.57
CA ALA A 153 -6.60 6.75 2.24
C ALA A 153 -6.04 8.04 1.63
N ALA A 154 -6.81 8.66 0.74
CA ALA A 154 -6.53 10.02 0.27
C ALA A 154 -6.79 11.05 1.39
N CYS A 155 -6.25 12.27 1.22
CA CYS A 155 -6.63 13.39 2.08
C CYS A 155 -8.10 13.75 1.85
N VAL A 156 -8.84 13.95 2.93
CA VAL A 156 -10.25 14.37 2.94
C VAL A 156 -10.40 15.68 3.69
N THR A 157 -11.42 16.46 3.36
CA THR A 157 -11.74 17.72 4.05
C THR A 157 -12.20 17.42 5.47
N HIS A 158 -11.90 18.32 6.42
CA HIS A 158 -12.42 18.22 7.79
C HIS A 158 -13.94 18.29 7.80
N SER A 159 -14.56 17.42 8.60
CA SER A 159 -15.99 17.42 8.84
C SER A 159 -16.41 18.71 9.59
N ALA A 160 -17.55 19.29 9.22
CA ALA A 160 -18.19 20.34 10.00
C ALA A 160 -18.92 19.70 11.20
N CYS A 161 -18.94 20.41 12.34
CA CYS A 161 -19.78 20.01 13.46
C CYS A 161 -21.26 20.19 13.09
N LYS A 162 -22.13 19.34 13.61
CA LYS A 162 -23.58 19.51 13.48
C LYS A 162 -24.05 20.72 14.26
N THR A 163 -25.29 21.15 14.03
CA THR A 163 -25.88 22.35 14.64
C THR A 163 -25.95 22.30 16.16
N ASP A 164 -26.08 21.12 16.73
CA ASP A 164 -26.13 20.83 18.16
C ASP A 164 -24.75 20.52 18.79
N GLU A 165 -23.73 20.34 17.95
CA GLU A 165 -22.37 20.01 18.39
C GLU A 165 -21.46 21.24 18.48
N GLN A 166 -20.56 21.23 19.44
CA GLN A 166 -19.49 22.21 19.58
C GLN A 166 -18.15 21.65 19.14
N LEU A 167 -17.35 22.46 18.48
CA LEU A 167 -15.98 22.11 18.11
C LEU A 167 -15.11 22.04 19.37
N VAL A 168 -14.80 20.85 19.83
CA VAL A 168 -13.96 20.60 21.02
C VAL A 168 -12.48 20.73 20.67
N LEU A 169 -12.06 20.10 19.55
CA LEU A 169 -10.69 20.13 19.07
C LEU A 169 -10.70 20.33 17.56
N PRO A 170 -10.10 21.43 17.06
CA PRO A 170 -9.90 21.62 15.64
C PRO A 170 -9.05 20.49 15.05
N GLY A 171 -9.43 20.05 13.86
CA GLY A 171 -8.69 19.05 13.10
C GLY A 171 -7.26 19.46 12.79
N SER A 172 -6.48 18.49 12.44
CA SER A 172 -5.10 18.64 11.97
C SER A 172 -4.92 17.81 10.70
N ARG A 173 -3.74 17.83 10.09
CA ARG A 173 -3.49 17.01 8.88
C ARG A 173 -3.63 15.50 9.07
N TRP A 174 -3.74 15.01 10.31
CA TRP A 174 -3.80 13.57 10.62
C TRP A 174 -5.02 13.14 11.44
N HIS A 175 -5.89 14.05 11.84
CA HIS A 175 -7.19 13.76 12.45
C HIS A 175 -8.22 14.80 12.05
N ASP A 176 -9.48 14.39 12.05
CA ASP A 176 -10.63 15.25 11.79
C ASP A 176 -10.94 16.23 12.95
N ASN A 177 -11.85 17.13 12.70
CA ASN A 177 -12.48 17.92 13.77
C ASN A 177 -13.13 16.97 14.78
N VAL A 178 -12.95 17.27 16.05
CA VAL A 178 -13.63 16.57 17.14
C VAL A 178 -14.77 17.45 17.63
N CYS A 179 -16.00 17.01 17.37
CA CYS A 179 -17.22 17.70 17.73
C CYS A 179 -17.97 16.91 18.81
N ALA A 180 -18.63 17.58 19.75
CA ALA A 180 -19.45 16.93 20.75
C ALA A 180 -20.55 17.87 21.26
N THR A 181 -21.66 17.28 21.74
CA THR A 181 -22.69 17.96 22.52
C THR A 181 -22.35 17.94 24.00
N CYS A 182 -22.85 18.87 24.79
CA CYS A 182 -22.69 18.84 26.24
C CYS A 182 -23.64 17.85 26.92
N ASP A 183 -24.74 17.50 26.27
CA ASP A 183 -25.76 16.64 26.84
C ASP A 183 -25.29 15.18 26.85
N HIS A 184 -25.23 14.59 28.04
CA HIS A 184 -25.00 13.13 28.25
C HIS A 184 -23.62 12.58 27.89
N LEU A 185 -22.55 13.38 27.83
CA LEU A 185 -21.20 12.84 27.65
C LEU A 185 -20.75 12.01 28.85
N THR A 186 -20.90 10.70 28.72
CA THR A 186 -20.26 9.78 29.67
C THR A 186 -18.74 9.80 29.51
N GLN A 187 -18.03 9.43 30.57
CA GLN A 187 -16.58 9.36 30.56
C GLN A 187 -16.03 8.41 29.48
N LYS A 188 -16.77 7.34 29.17
CA LYS A 188 -16.44 6.38 28.14
C LYS A 188 -16.53 6.99 26.73
N GLU A 189 -17.59 7.72 26.44
CA GLU A 189 -17.77 8.41 25.15
C GLU A 189 -16.70 9.48 24.91
N LEU A 190 -16.28 10.19 25.94
CA LEU A 190 -15.15 11.11 25.89
C LEU A 190 -13.85 10.41 25.51
N VAL A 191 -13.55 9.28 26.12
CA VAL A 191 -12.35 8.48 25.79
C VAL A 191 -12.39 8.00 24.35
N ASP A 192 -13.52 7.48 23.89
CA ASP A 192 -13.71 7.00 22.53
C ASP A 192 -13.60 8.13 21.50
N LEU A 193 -14.10 9.32 21.83
CA LEU A 193 -14.02 10.51 21.00
C LEU A 193 -12.55 10.97 20.77
N PHE A 194 -11.70 10.89 21.79
CA PHE A 194 -10.32 11.33 21.72
C PHE A 194 -9.31 10.22 21.37
N LYS A 195 -9.73 8.96 21.36
CA LYS A 195 -8.89 7.81 21.07
C LYS A 195 -8.15 7.92 19.71
N PRO A 196 -8.78 8.37 18.61
CA PRO A 196 -8.07 8.59 17.35
C PRO A 196 -6.96 9.64 17.46
N VAL A 197 -7.22 10.74 18.18
CA VAL A 197 -6.26 11.82 18.37
C VAL A 197 -5.07 11.37 19.21
N LEU A 198 -5.32 10.62 20.28
CA LEU A 198 -4.26 10.09 21.15
C LEU A 198 -3.41 9.05 20.44
N SER A 199 -4.01 8.17 19.65
CA SER A 199 -3.27 7.20 18.83
C SER A 199 -2.38 7.90 17.80
N GLY A 200 -2.89 8.94 17.17
CA GLY A 200 -2.14 9.74 16.21
C GLY A 200 -0.94 10.46 16.80
N LEU A 201 -1.08 11.02 18.00
CA LEU A 201 0.03 11.63 18.71
C LEU A 201 1.17 10.65 18.99
N GLN A 202 0.84 9.42 19.35
CA GLN A 202 1.83 8.38 19.59
C GLN A 202 2.64 8.04 18.35
N ILE A 203 1.97 7.88 17.20
CA ILE A 203 2.63 7.50 15.95
C ILE A 203 3.46 8.66 15.39
N GLN A 204 2.94 9.89 15.45
CA GLN A 204 3.59 11.05 14.86
C GLN A 204 4.82 11.54 15.64
N TYR A 205 4.77 11.49 16.96
CA TYR A 205 5.81 12.09 17.80
C TYR A 205 6.71 11.05 18.48
N GLY A 206 6.48 9.76 18.23
CA GLY A 206 7.33 8.67 18.74
C GLY A 206 7.64 8.88 20.20
N THR A 207 6.61 8.91 21.06
CA THR A 207 6.88 9.11 22.50
C THR A 207 7.86 8.04 22.94
N PRO A 208 9.05 8.40 23.48
CA PRO A 208 9.96 7.40 24.00
C PRO A 208 9.20 6.59 25.02
N THR A 209 8.94 5.33 24.69
CA THR A 209 8.13 4.40 25.48
C THR A 209 8.54 4.41 26.97
N GLU A 210 9.83 4.59 27.22
CA GLU A 210 10.38 4.67 28.59
C GLU A 210 9.97 5.93 29.37
N ARG A 211 9.89 7.11 28.71
CA ARG A 211 9.48 8.34 29.38
C ARG A 211 7.99 8.32 29.72
N LEU A 212 7.15 7.89 28.79
CA LEU A 212 5.73 7.71 29.04
C LEU A 212 5.50 6.66 30.12
N GLN A 213 6.24 5.55 30.07
CA GLN A 213 6.17 4.48 31.06
C GLN A 213 6.61 4.95 32.47
N LYS A 214 7.65 5.77 32.56
CA LYS A 214 8.09 6.37 33.83
C LYS A 214 7.04 7.34 34.40
N LEU A 215 6.40 8.15 33.55
CA LEU A 215 5.34 9.08 33.96
C LEU A 215 4.08 8.34 34.44
N VAL A 216 3.58 7.39 33.66
CA VAL A 216 2.44 6.55 34.01
C VAL A 216 2.71 5.80 35.32
N ASN A 217 3.88 5.16 35.44
CA ASN A 217 4.26 4.43 36.65
C ASN A 217 4.39 5.35 37.90
N ARG A 218 4.92 6.58 37.73
CA ARG A 218 5.06 7.54 38.84
C ARG A 218 3.70 8.04 39.34
N ARG A 219 2.72 8.21 38.46
CA ARG A 219 1.37 8.66 38.81
C ARG A 219 0.52 7.55 39.40
N LEU A 220 0.60 6.34 38.82
CA LEU A 220 -0.10 5.17 39.34
C LEU A 220 0.42 4.74 40.72
N ARG A 221 1.71 5.02 41.04
CA ARG A 221 2.26 4.80 42.38
C ARG A 221 1.74 5.80 43.43
N ARG A 222 1.41 7.03 43.05
CA ARG A 222 0.90 8.05 43.98
C ARG A 222 -0.54 7.84 44.41
N LYS A 223 -1.38 7.21 43.58
CA LYS A 223 -2.72 6.75 43.98
C LYS A 223 -2.61 5.29 44.41
N ARG A 224 -2.86 5.00 45.70
CA ARG A 224 -2.93 3.63 46.27
C ARG A 224 -4.09 2.86 45.63
N PHE A 225 -3.90 2.30 44.46
CA PHE A 225 -4.84 1.35 43.86
C PHE A 225 -4.50 -0.07 44.30
N GLY A 226 -5.42 -0.71 45.01
CA GLY A 226 -5.27 -2.03 45.62
C GLY A 226 -5.19 -3.23 44.66
N LYS A 227 -4.97 -3.05 43.36
CA LYS A 227 -4.88 -4.16 42.39
C LYS A 227 -3.64 -4.06 41.51
N ARG A 228 -2.47 -4.32 42.11
CA ARG A 228 -1.17 -4.34 41.42
C ARG A 228 -1.03 -5.43 40.35
N ALA A 229 -1.85 -6.50 40.39
CA ALA A 229 -1.68 -7.66 39.52
C ALA A 229 -2.09 -7.44 38.05
N ALA A 230 -3.16 -6.66 37.78
CA ALA A 230 -3.63 -6.43 36.42
C ALA A 230 -2.74 -5.46 35.64
N LEU A 231 -2.16 -4.46 36.32
CA LEU A 231 -1.24 -3.51 35.68
C LEU A 231 0.14 -4.12 35.33
N ARG A 232 0.53 -5.20 35.99
CA ARG A 232 1.78 -5.92 35.68
C ARG A 232 1.69 -6.77 34.40
N ARG A 233 0.47 -7.15 33.97
CA ARG A 233 0.25 -7.94 32.73
C ARG A 233 0.09 -7.09 31.47
N ALA A 234 0.00 -5.79 31.60
CA ALA A 234 -0.12 -4.92 30.43
C ALA A 234 1.25 -4.73 29.76
N GLU A 235 1.38 -5.18 28.51
CA GLU A 235 2.64 -5.23 27.77
C GLU A 235 3.17 -3.87 27.31
N GLY A 236 2.35 -2.81 27.34
CA GLY A 236 2.74 -1.48 26.91
C GLY A 236 2.13 -0.34 27.71
N PRO A 237 2.69 0.88 27.63
CA PRO A 237 2.19 2.06 28.35
C PRO A 237 0.77 2.44 27.92
N TRP A 238 0.37 2.17 26.71
CA TRP A 238 -0.98 2.38 26.18
C TRP A 238 -2.01 1.42 26.77
N GLN A 239 -1.71 0.15 26.85
CA GLN A 239 -2.60 -0.82 27.47
C GLN A 239 -2.80 -0.50 28.95
N ARG A 240 -1.78 0.04 29.64
CA ARG A 240 -1.89 0.52 31.01
C ARG A 240 -2.74 1.76 31.13
N LEU A 241 -2.67 2.67 30.17
CA LEU A 241 -3.49 3.89 30.11
C LEU A 241 -4.95 3.53 29.81
N GLN A 242 -5.19 2.58 28.93
CA GLN A 242 -6.50 2.03 28.56
C GLN A 242 -7.14 1.30 29.75
N LEU A 243 -6.37 0.40 30.43
CA LEU A 243 -6.80 -0.25 31.67
C LEU A 243 -7.06 0.73 32.83
N TRP A 244 -6.34 1.85 32.88
CA TRP A 244 -6.61 2.92 33.82
C TRP A 244 -7.88 3.67 33.48
N SER A 245 -8.10 3.99 32.21
CA SER A 245 -9.31 4.64 31.69
C SER A 245 -10.56 3.77 31.95
N ASP A 246 -10.50 2.48 31.66
CA ASP A 246 -11.59 1.53 31.88
C ASP A 246 -11.96 1.34 33.36
N LYS A 247 -11.01 1.59 34.27
CA LYS A 247 -11.20 1.40 35.72
C LYS A 247 -11.56 2.68 36.47
N THR A 248 -11.33 3.87 35.87
CA THR A 248 -11.67 5.15 36.51
C THR A 248 -13.08 5.64 36.12
N SER A 249 -13.85 4.81 35.42
CA SER A 249 -15.17 5.17 34.92
C SER A 249 -16.23 5.49 35.99
N GLU A 250 -15.96 5.25 37.28
CA GLU A 250 -16.97 5.44 38.31
C GLU A 250 -16.74 6.62 39.28
N GLU A 251 -15.50 7.15 39.45
CA GLU A 251 -15.29 8.07 40.60
C GLU A 251 -14.28 9.23 40.45
N ALA A 252 -13.67 9.49 39.33
CA ALA A 252 -12.64 10.54 39.26
C ALA A 252 -12.74 11.45 38.03
N PRO A 253 -12.69 12.80 38.22
CA PRO A 253 -12.60 13.71 37.10
C PRO A 253 -11.33 13.43 36.28
N LEU A 254 -11.47 13.43 34.97
CA LEU A 254 -10.37 13.26 34.00
C LEU A 254 -9.28 14.31 34.23
N ASN A 255 -8.26 13.99 35.01
CA ASN A 255 -7.02 14.76 35.09
C ASN A 255 -6.09 14.45 33.93
N LEU A 256 -6.58 14.59 32.68
CA LEU A 256 -5.81 14.42 31.45
C LEU A 256 -4.52 15.25 31.44
N PRO A 257 -4.49 16.51 31.93
CA PRO A 257 -3.26 17.31 31.98
C PRO A 257 -2.13 16.69 32.78
N SER A 258 -2.50 15.85 33.75
CA SER A 258 -1.52 15.20 34.61
C SER A 258 -0.77 14.04 33.95
N ILE A 259 -1.22 13.55 32.80
CA ILE A 259 -0.71 12.37 32.13
C ILE A 259 0.34 12.73 31.05
N CYS A 260 0.27 13.94 30.48
CA CYS A 260 1.15 14.40 29.40
C CYS A 260 1.86 15.73 29.68
N PRO A 261 2.68 15.86 30.73
CA PRO A 261 3.26 17.15 31.11
C PRO A 261 4.44 17.61 30.22
N SER A 262 4.90 16.78 29.26
CA SER A 262 6.17 17.04 28.55
C SER A 262 6.02 17.48 27.10
N TYR A 263 4.81 17.59 26.55
CA TYR A 263 4.61 17.94 25.14
C TYR A 263 3.68 19.14 24.99
N ASN A 264 4.19 20.25 24.46
CA ASN A 264 3.43 21.47 24.19
C ASN A 264 2.12 21.25 23.42
N LEU A 265 2.06 20.22 22.57
CA LEU A 265 0.87 19.88 21.78
C LEU A 265 -0.14 19.06 22.60
N ALA A 266 0.32 18.06 23.34
CA ALA A 266 -0.52 17.25 24.22
C ALA A 266 -1.14 18.13 25.33
N ASP A 267 -0.37 19.09 25.90
CA ASP A 267 -0.84 20.06 26.86
C ASP A 267 -1.88 21.02 26.26
N ARG A 268 -1.71 21.43 24.98
CA ARG A 268 -2.71 22.28 24.31
C ARG A 268 -4.02 21.54 24.06
N ILE A 269 -3.92 20.27 23.65
CA ILE A 269 -5.09 19.41 23.46
C ILE A 269 -5.80 19.18 24.79
N ALA A 270 -5.08 18.79 25.83
CA ALA A 270 -5.62 18.59 27.17
C ALA A 270 -6.32 19.83 27.72
N ARG A 271 -5.72 21.03 27.56
CA ARG A 271 -6.35 22.29 27.97
C ARG A 271 -7.62 22.62 27.18
N LYS A 272 -7.72 22.24 25.90
CA LYS A 272 -8.94 22.46 25.13
C LYS A 272 -10.07 21.51 25.59
N ILE A 273 -9.74 20.25 25.85
CA ILE A 273 -10.66 19.27 26.40
C ILE A 273 -11.19 19.74 27.76
N LEU A 274 -10.32 20.15 28.66
CA LEU A 274 -10.72 20.64 29.98
C LEU A 274 -11.59 21.90 29.91
N ARG A 275 -11.30 22.83 29.02
CA ARG A 275 -12.13 24.03 28.82
C ARG A 275 -13.53 23.68 28.30
N PHE A 276 -13.64 22.66 27.43
CA PHE A 276 -14.91 22.16 26.95
C PHE A 276 -15.71 21.53 28.10
N LEU A 277 -15.09 20.62 28.86
CA LEU A 277 -15.74 19.99 30.03
C LEU A 277 -16.18 20.98 31.07
N HIS A 278 -15.38 21.99 31.32
CA HIS A 278 -15.76 23.05 32.28
C HIS A 278 -16.99 23.85 31.82
N ARG A 279 -17.09 24.12 30.51
CA ARG A 279 -18.27 24.80 29.95
C ARG A 279 -19.52 23.89 30.03
N CYS A 280 -19.42 22.61 29.73
CA CYS A 280 -20.52 21.67 29.85
C CYS A 280 -21.02 21.53 31.29
N ASN A 281 -20.14 21.48 32.29
CA ASN A 281 -20.51 21.47 33.70
C ASN A 281 -21.15 22.77 34.18
N SER A 282 -20.74 23.94 33.66
CA SER A 282 -21.32 25.24 34.02
C SER A 282 -22.73 25.41 33.45
N THR A 283 -23.06 24.80 32.30
CA THR A 283 -24.41 24.83 31.74
C THR A 283 -25.37 23.91 32.51
N ALA A 284 -24.91 22.81 33.07
CA ALA A 284 -25.72 21.90 33.89
C ALA A 284 -26.13 22.51 35.24
N LEU A 285 -25.38 23.49 35.75
CA LEU A 285 -25.68 24.23 37.01
C LEU A 285 -26.69 25.38 36.83
N VAL A 286 -26.98 25.79 35.61
CA VAL A 286 -27.94 26.86 35.31
C VAL A 286 -29.35 26.35 35.05
N THR A 287 -29.52 25.04 34.89
CA THR A 287 -30.80 24.34 34.61
C THR A 287 -31.37 23.61 35.82
N LEU A 288 -30.84 23.80 37.01
CA LEU A 288 -31.40 23.43 38.32
C LEU A 288 -31.82 24.66 39.11
#